data_253000a705f811e1242ce4badcee0634
#
_entry.id   253000a705f811e1242ce4badcee0634
#
_cell.length_a   1.000
_cell.length_b   1.000
_cell.length_c   1.000
_cell.angle_alpha   90.00
_cell.angle_beta   90.00
_cell.angle_gamma   90.00
#
_symmetry.space_group_name_H-M   'P 1'
#
loop_
_entity.id
_entity.type
_entity.pdbx_description
1 polymer ?
#
loop_
_entity_poly.entity_id
_entity_poly.type
_entity_poly.pdbx_seq_one_letter_code
_entity_poly.pdbx_strand_id
1 'polypeptide(L)'
;MAKDIIKYIKNINRKPSVPRRLLEQFIAKGASTIPELSKGIGVSLPTTTNALNELMGQGLVREIGKKADSAGRIPMVYDLQPTAGYFVGVNPEMDCLALAASDFCGNLITEKQKVPYVYENTPESLAEMGKIINVFIDNLPIKREEILEVCVNVAERVRPLEGRAYNMFNFLEE
;
A
#
# COMPACT_ATOMS: atom_id res chain seq x y z
N MET A 1 4.77 4.63 14.62
CA MET A 1 5.17 3.69 13.56
C MET A 1 4.63 4.08 12.20
N ALA A 2 3.36 4.39 11.99
CA ALA A 2 2.82 4.79 10.67
C ALA A 2 3.48 6.04 10.03
N LYS A 3 4.06 6.94 10.83
CA LYS A 3 4.64 8.21 10.35
C LYS A 3 5.93 8.07 9.52
N ASP A 4 6.66 6.97 9.66
CA ASP A 4 7.97 6.84 9.00
C ASP A 4 7.89 6.29 7.56
N ILE A 5 6.82 5.58 7.21
CA ILE A 5 6.59 5.10 5.84
C ILE A 5 6.34 6.27 4.89
N ILE A 6 5.60 7.27 5.34
CA ILE A 6 5.23 8.47 4.56
C ILE A 6 6.47 9.20 4.02
N LYS A 7 7.60 9.18 4.72
CA LYS A 7 8.85 9.82 4.24
C LYS A 7 9.38 9.19 2.95
N TYR A 8 9.15 7.90 2.72
CA TYR A 8 9.60 7.21 1.50
C TYR A 8 8.66 7.46 0.32
N ILE A 9 7.40 7.80 0.57
CA ILE A 9 6.35 7.97 -0.44
C ILE A 9 6.21 9.43 -0.90
N LYS A 10 6.31 10.40 0.01
CA LYS A 10 6.01 11.83 -0.25
C LYS A 10 6.92 12.56 -1.27
N ASN A 11 8.05 12.02 -1.66
CA ASN A 11 8.97 12.68 -2.60
C ASN A 11 8.87 12.10 -4.02
N ILE A 12 7.69 12.20 -4.65
CA ILE A 12 7.42 11.69 -6.02
C ILE A 12 8.34 12.35 -7.06
N ASN A 13 8.78 13.60 -6.83
CA ASN A 13 9.59 14.39 -7.77
C ASN A 13 11.10 14.25 -7.57
N ARG A 14 11.60 13.43 -6.66
CA ARG A 14 13.01 13.16 -6.45
C ARG A 14 13.36 11.73 -6.83
N LYS A 15 14.61 11.50 -7.25
CA LYS A 15 15.14 10.15 -7.46
C LYS A 15 14.88 9.31 -6.21
N PRO A 16 14.21 8.14 -6.32
CA PRO A 16 13.82 7.36 -5.16
C PRO A 16 15.03 6.92 -4.34
N SER A 17 14.93 7.04 -3.02
CA SER A 17 15.97 6.59 -2.09
C SER A 17 16.18 5.07 -2.16
N VAL A 18 17.33 4.58 -1.71
CA VAL A 18 17.62 3.13 -1.72
C VAL A 18 16.59 2.34 -0.90
N PRO A 19 16.17 2.75 0.32
CA PRO A 19 15.10 2.07 1.05
C PRO A 19 13.79 2.00 0.27
N ARG A 20 13.37 3.10 -0.38
CA ARG A 20 12.16 3.10 -1.22
C ARG A 20 12.25 2.09 -2.37
N ARG A 21 13.38 2.04 -3.07
CA ARG A 21 13.61 1.09 -4.16
C ARG A 21 13.60 -0.36 -3.68
N LEU A 22 14.05 -0.63 -2.44
CA LEU A 22 13.93 -1.95 -1.81
C LEU A 22 12.47 -2.31 -1.55
N LEU A 23 11.66 -1.39 -1.01
CA LEU A 23 10.22 -1.62 -0.82
C LEU A 23 9.53 -1.89 -2.16
N GLU A 24 9.82 -1.10 -3.19
CA GLU A 24 9.31 -1.32 -4.56
C GLU A 24 9.73 -2.68 -5.12
N GLN A 25 10.97 -3.13 -4.84
CA GLN A 25 11.46 -4.45 -5.25
C GLN A 25 10.73 -5.59 -4.53
N PHE A 26 10.47 -5.48 -3.22
CA PHE A 26 9.69 -6.47 -2.49
C PHE A 26 8.24 -6.55 -3.01
N ILE A 27 7.60 -5.42 -3.28
CA ILE A 27 6.25 -5.39 -3.88
C ILE A 27 6.23 -6.09 -5.24
N ALA A 28 7.27 -5.89 -6.07
CA ALA A 28 7.32 -6.42 -7.43
C ALA A 28 7.75 -7.89 -7.50
N LYS A 29 8.58 -8.36 -6.59
CA LYS A 29 9.25 -9.67 -6.66
C LYS A 29 8.98 -10.58 -5.46
N GLY A 30 8.45 -10.03 -4.36
CA GLY A 30 8.28 -10.75 -3.10
C GLY A 30 9.60 -11.01 -2.37
N ALA A 31 9.56 -12.05 -1.53
CA ALA A 31 10.67 -12.47 -0.69
C ALA A 31 11.98 -12.65 -1.46
N SER A 32 13.06 -12.05 -0.96
CA SER A 32 14.34 -11.97 -1.67
C SER A 32 15.53 -12.01 -0.72
N THR A 33 16.67 -12.47 -1.24
CA THR A 33 17.98 -12.41 -0.55
C THR A 33 18.69 -11.06 -0.82
N ILE A 34 19.68 -10.70 0.01
CA ILE A 34 20.47 -9.47 -0.21
C ILE A 34 21.11 -9.42 -1.61
N PRO A 35 21.73 -10.50 -2.15
CA PRO A 35 22.25 -10.48 -3.51
C PRO A 35 21.18 -10.23 -4.59
N GLU A 36 19.98 -10.82 -4.44
CA GLU A 36 18.87 -10.60 -5.37
C GLU A 36 18.38 -9.16 -5.31
N LEU A 37 18.23 -8.59 -4.11
CA LEU A 37 17.86 -7.19 -3.91
C LEU A 37 18.91 -6.23 -4.50
N SER A 38 20.19 -6.45 -4.18
CA SER A 38 21.32 -5.66 -4.71
C SER A 38 21.33 -5.63 -6.23
N LYS A 39 21.18 -6.79 -6.87
CA LYS A 39 21.08 -6.92 -8.32
C LYS A 39 19.82 -6.22 -8.87
N GLY A 40 18.67 -6.39 -8.20
CA GLY A 40 17.39 -5.85 -8.65
C GLY A 40 17.36 -4.33 -8.67
N ILE A 41 17.97 -3.69 -7.67
CA ILE A 41 18.02 -2.22 -7.58
C ILE A 41 19.31 -1.61 -8.09
N GLY A 42 20.31 -2.42 -8.49
CA GLY A 42 21.57 -1.96 -9.09
C GLY A 42 22.43 -1.12 -8.14
N VAL A 43 22.58 -1.55 -6.88
CA VAL A 43 23.49 -0.94 -5.89
C VAL A 43 24.37 -2.00 -5.23
N SER A 44 25.44 -1.57 -4.55
CA SER A 44 26.38 -2.51 -3.89
C SER A 44 25.73 -3.30 -2.75
N LEU A 45 26.26 -4.48 -2.44
CA LEU A 45 25.82 -5.31 -1.30
C LEU A 45 25.85 -4.52 0.04
N PRO A 46 26.93 -3.79 0.38
CA PRO A 46 26.95 -3.01 1.63
C PRO A 46 25.84 -1.96 1.70
N THR A 47 25.61 -1.23 0.59
CA THR A 47 24.54 -0.23 0.49
C THR A 47 23.16 -0.86 0.66
N THR A 48 22.93 -2.01 0.03
CA THR A 48 21.69 -2.78 0.16
C THR A 48 21.48 -3.25 1.60
N THR A 49 22.52 -3.79 2.24
CA THR A 49 22.48 -4.26 3.62
C THR A 49 22.15 -3.12 4.60
N ASN A 50 22.76 -1.96 4.45
CA ASN A 50 22.49 -0.80 5.31
C ASN A 50 21.03 -0.32 5.17
N ALA A 51 20.54 -0.21 3.94
CA ALA A 51 19.15 0.19 3.69
C ALA A 51 18.15 -0.86 4.19
N LEU A 52 18.47 -2.15 4.05
CA LEU A 52 17.64 -3.24 4.57
C LEU A 52 17.57 -3.20 6.11
N ASN A 53 18.70 -3.00 6.77
CA ASN A 53 18.76 -2.85 8.23
C ASN A 53 17.94 -1.63 8.72
N GLU A 54 17.97 -0.52 7.98
CA GLU A 54 17.10 0.64 8.25
C GLU A 54 15.62 0.26 8.20
N LEU A 55 15.18 -0.45 7.16
CA LEU A 55 13.79 -0.90 6.99
C LEU A 55 13.39 -1.92 8.07
N MET A 56 14.29 -2.82 8.44
CA MET A 56 14.06 -3.78 9.54
C MET A 56 13.95 -3.06 10.88
N GLY A 57 14.83 -2.09 11.17
CA GLY A 57 14.76 -1.26 12.38
C GLY A 57 13.46 -0.45 12.50
N GLN A 58 12.80 -0.18 11.36
CA GLN A 58 11.49 0.48 11.30
C GLN A 58 10.32 -0.52 11.32
N GLY A 59 10.58 -1.82 11.33
CA GLY A 59 9.55 -2.86 11.31
C GLY A 59 8.82 -3.01 9.97
N LEU A 60 9.42 -2.53 8.86
CA LEU A 60 8.82 -2.61 7.52
C LEU A 60 9.19 -3.89 6.78
N VAL A 61 10.33 -4.49 7.13
CA VAL A 61 10.88 -5.70 6.56
C VAL A 61 11.25 -6.66 7.68
N ARG A 62 11.13 -7.95 7.43
CA ARG A 62 11.51 -9.04 8.35
C ARG A 62 12.35 -10.11 7.66
N GLU A 63 13.11 -10.86 8.46
CA GLU A 63 13.68 -12.12 8.04
C GLU A 63 12.60 -13.21 8.04
N ILE A 64 12.52 -14.01 6.99
CA ILE A 64 11.54 -15.10 6.88
C ILE A 64 12.19 -16.50 6.84
N GLY A 65 13.50 -16.58 6.92
CA GLY A 65 14.25 -17.83 6.98
C GLY A 65 15.37 -17.92 5.97
N LYS A 66 15.85 -19.14 5.73
CA LYS A 66 16.99 -19.45 4.84
C LYS A 66 16.48 -20.10 3.55
N LYS A 67 17.13 -19.78 2.42
CA LYS A 67 16.79 -20.38 1.11
C LYS A 67 17.27 -21.82 1.06
N ALA A 68 16.35 -22.78 0.85
CA ALA A 68 16.61 -24.23 1.00
C ALA A 68 17.56 -24.87 -0.03
N ASP A 69 17.89 -24.20 -1.16
CA ASP A 69 18.53 -24.82 -2.34
C ASP A 69 19.91 -24.25 -2.72
N SER A 70 20.76 -23.86 -1.78
CA SER A 70 22.09 -23.36 -2.14
C SER A 70 23.21 -24.31 -1.70
N ALA A 71 24.00 -24.78 -2.64
CA ALA A 71 25.31 -25.39 -2.37
C ALA A 71 26.22 -24.27 -1.79
N GLY A 72 26.53 -24.33 -0.51
CA GLY A 72 27.37 -23.36 0.19
C GLY A 72 26.65 -22.64 1.35
N ARG A 73 27.07 -21.39 1.67
CA ARG A 73 26.46 -20.59 2.73
C ARG A 73 25.02 -20.25 2.36
N ILE A 74 24.07 -20.78 3.09
CA ILE A 74 22.64 -20.60 2.87
C ILE A 74 22.28 -19.12 3.13
N PRO A 75 21.82 -18.34 2.13
CA PRO A 75 21.50 -16.94 2.31
C PRO A 75 20.18 -16.76 3.09
N MET A 76 20.13 -15.73 3.92
CA MET A 76 18.91 -15.28 4.59
C MET A 76 17.96 -14.64 3.58
N VAL A 77 16.68 -14.90 3.72
CA VAL A 77 15.58 -14.36 2.91
C VAL A 77 14.81 -13.35 3.73
N TYR A 78 14.49 -12.25 3.10
CA TYR A 78 13.76 -11.11 3.67
C TYR A 78 12.46 -10.88 2.92
N ASP A 79 11.47 -10.33 3.60
CA ASP A 79 10.20 -9.93 3.00
C ASP A 79 9.58 -8.77 3.76
N LEU A 80 8.54 -8.15 3.20
CA LEU A 80 7.75 -7.14 3.88
C LEU A 80 7.14 -7.71 5.17
N GLN A 81 7.00 -6.85 6.18
CA GLN A 81 6.32 -7.20 7.42
C GLN A 81 4.80 -6.98 7.25
N PRO A 82 3.95 -8.01 7.23
CA PRO A 82 2.51 -7.86 6.99
C PRO A 82 1.85 -6.88 7.96
N THR A 83 2.27 -6.90 9.23
CA THR A 83 1.72 -6.04 10.29
C THR A 83 2.37 -4.66 10.37
N ALA A 84 3.16 -4.25 9.36
CA ALA A 84 3.76 -2.91 9.33
C ALA A 84 2.72 -1.80 9.14
N GLY A 85 1.53 -2.15 8.66
CA GLY A 85 0.40 -1.26 8.49
C GLY A 85 -0.65 -1.86 7.56
N TYR A 86 -1.76 -1.16 7.42
CA TYR A 86 -2.90 -1.63 6.64
C TYR A 86 -3.41 -0.55 5.71
N PHE A 87 -4.08 -0.96 4.65
CA PHE A 87 -4.69 -0.09 3.65
C PHE A 87 -6.17 -0.43 3.51
N VAL A 88 -6.99 0.58 3.31
CA VAL A 88 -8.41 0.43 2.98
C VAL A 88 -8.63 0.89 1.56
N GLY A 89 -9.15 0.02 0.72
CA GLY A 89 -9.56 0.32 -0.64
C GLY A 89 -11.07 0.52 -0.71
N VAL A 90 -11.49 1.58 -1.37
CA VAL A 90 -12.89 1.94 -1.61
C VAL A 90 -13.09 2.09 -3.11
N ASN A 91 -14.01 1.33 -3.67
CA ASN A 91 -14.36 1.38 -5.09
C ASN A 91 -15.85 1.66 -5.25
N PRO A 92 -16.25 2.91 -5.56
CA PRO A 92 -17.61 3.22 -5.97
C PRO A 92 -17.95 2.48 -7.27
N GLU A 93 -19.01 1.67 -7.23
CA GLU A 93 -19.63 1.01 -8.37
C GLU A 93 -20.98 1.69 -8.67
N MET A 94 -21.74 1.24 -9.65
CA MET A 94 -22.97 1.93 -10.07
C MET A 94 -24.03 2.02 -8.96
N ASP A 95 -24.12 0.99 -8.11
CA ASP A 95 -25.17 0.82 -7.10
C ASP A 95 -24.64 0.46 -5.71
N CYS A 96 -23.32 0.41 -5.54
CA CYS A 96 -22.70 0.06 -4.26
C CYS A 96 -21.31 0.66 -4.08
N LEU A 97 -20.85 0.69 -2.84
CA LEU A 97 -19.44 0.82 -2.49
C LEU A 97 -18.86 -0.57 -2.24
N ALA A 98 -17.85 -0.94 -3.02
CA ALA A 98 -17.03 -2.11 -2.74
C ALA A 98 -15.86 -1.68 -1.84
N LEU A 99 -15.72 -2.35 -0.69
CA LEU A 99 -14.73 -2.04 0.34
C LEU A 99 -13.86 -3.26 0.59
N ALA A 100 -12.58 -3.05 0.78
CA ALA A 100 -11.61 -4.08 1.13
C ALA A 100 -10.53 -3.49 2.02
N ALA A 101 -9.93 -4.34 2.87
CA ALA A 101 -8.74 -3.98 3.63
C ALA A 101 -7.64 -5.01 3.39
N SER A 102 -6.41 -4.52 3.29
CA SER A 102 -5.22 -5.35 3.10
C SER A 102 -4.14 -5.05 4.13
N ASP A 103 -3.29 -6.04 4.38
CA ASP A 103 -2.04 -5.87 5.12
C ASP A 103 -0.98 -5.15 4.26
N PHE A 104 0.20 -4.93 4.84
CA PHE A 104 1.32 -4.26 4.17
C PHE A 104 1.90 -5.06 2.99
N CYS A 105 1.63 -6.35 2.90
CA CYS A 105 2.02 -7.22 1.79
C CYS A 105 0.96 -7.26 0.67
N GLY A 106 -0.21 -6.62 0.86
CA GLY A 106 -1.31 -6.62 -0.08
C GLY A 106 -2.27 -7.80 0.07
N ASN A 107 -2.13 -8.64 1.11
CA ASN A 107 -3.08 -9.71 1.38
C ASN A 107 -4.35 -9.14 2.03
N LEU A 108 -5.52 -9.59 1.58
CA LEU A 108 -6.77 -9.19 2.20
C LEU A 108 -6.83 -9.71 3.65
N ILE A 109 -7.22 -8.83 4.58
CA ILE A 109 -7.40 -9.15 6.00
C ILE A 109 -8.86 -9.45 6.35
N THR A 110 -9.78 -9.14 5.45
CA THR A 110 -11.20 -9.45 5.55
C THR A 110 -11.75 -9.81 4.17
N GLU A 111 -12.94 -10.38 4.12
CA GLU A 111 -13.68 -10.48 2.87
C GLU A 111 -14.03 -9.10 2.32
N LYS A 112 -14.14 -9.00 1.01
CA LYS A 112 -14.63 -7.79 0.35
C LYS A 112 -16.09 -7.59 0.70
N GLN A 113 -16.45 -6.35 1.05
CA GLN A 113 -17.83 -5.98 1.35
C GLN A 113 -18.39 -5.11 0.23
N LYS A 114 -19.68 -5.29 -0.07
CA LYS A 114 -20.46 -4.40 -0.94
C LYS A 114 -21.60 -3.82 -0.13
N VAL A 115 -21.65 -2.49 -0.06
CA VAL A 115 -22.70 -1.75 0.66
C VAL A 115 -23.51 -0.98 -0.37
N PRO A 116 -24.86 -1.13 -0.39
CA PRO A 116 -25.71 -0.37 -1.30
C PRO A 116 -25.43 1.14 -1.15
N TYR A 117 -25.14 1.79 -2.26
CA TYR A 117 -24.83 3.22 -2.30
C TYR A 117 -24.89 3.70 -3.75
N VAL A 118 -25.57 4.79 -3.98
CA VAL A 118 -25.60 5.47 -5.28
C VAL A 118 -24.88 6.80 -5.11
N TYR A 119 -23.83 6.97 -5.89
CA TYR A 119 -23.07 8.22 -5.85
C TYR A 119 -23.84 9.34 -6.55
N GLU A 120 -23.94 10.45 -5.84
CA GLU A 120 -24.41 11.73 -6.37
C GLU A 120 -23.35 12.80 -6.13
N ASN A 121 -23.25 13.76 -7.04
CA ASN A 121 -22.31 14.88 -6.90
C ASN A 121 -22.85 15.93 -5.91
N THR A 122 -23.02 15.54 -4.65
CA THR A 122 -23.49 16.38 -3.57
C THR A 122 -22.64 16.21 -2.31
N PRO A 123 -22.52 17.25 -1.47
CA PRO A 123 -21.85 17.13 -0.18
C PRO A 123 -22.46 16.04 0.71
N GLU A 124 -23.77 15.84 0.62
CA GLU A 124 -24.54 14.85 1.39
C GLU A 124 -24.14 13.44 0.98
N SER A 125 -24.04 13.17 -0.32
CA SER A 125 -23.59 11.88 -0.85
C SER A 125 -22.16 11.58 -0.43
N LEU A 126 -21.26 12.56 -0.50
CA LEU A 126 -19.87 12.40 -0.02
C LEU A 126 -19.83 12.13 1.50
N ALA A 127 -20.66 12.81 2.27
CA ALA A 127 -20.74 12.60 3.72
C ALA A 127 -21.26 11.18 4.04
N GLU A 128 -22.22 10.66 3.27
CA GLU A 128 -22.74 9.29 3.42
C GLU A 128 -21.67 8.26 3.08
N MET A 129 -20.92 8.43 1.98
CA MET A 129 -19.75 7.60 1.67
C MET A 129 -18.76 7.57 2.85
N GLY A 130 -18.47 8.74 3.43
CA GLY A 130 -17.60 8.86 4.60
C GLY A 130 -18.12 8.06 5.81
N LYS A 131 -19.42 8.03 6.06
CA LYS A 131 -20.02 7.23 7.14
C LYS A 131 -19.86 5.74 6.86
N ILE A 132 -20.15 5.28 5.64
CA ILE A 132 -20.00 3.88 5.24
C ILE A 132 -18.55 3.42 5.42
N ILE A 133 -17.58 4.23 4.98
CA ILE A 133 -16.15 3.94 5.16
C ILE A 133 -15.78 3.84 6.64
N ASN A 134 -16.27 4.77 7.48
CA ASN A 134 -15.99 4.74 8.91
C ASN A 134 -16.57 3.49 9.59
N VAL A 135 -17.80 3.11 9.27
CA VAL A 135 -18.42 1.89 9.78
C VAL A 135 -17.62 0.65 9.36
N PHE A 136 -17.15 0.60 8.11
CA PHE A 136 -16.29 -0.49 7.65
C PHE A 136 -15.00 -0.55 8.46
N ILE A 137 -14.31 0.58 8.64
CA ILE A 137 -13.05 0.66 9.39
C ILE A 137 -13.24 0.23 10.84
N ASP A 138 -14.31 0.66 11.50
CA ASP A 138 -14.59 0.33 12.91
C ASP A 138 -14.88 -1.16 13.13
N ASN A 139 -15.27 -1.89 12.09
CA ASN A 139 -15.50 -3.34 12.12
C ASN A 139 -14.27 -4.17 11.70
N LEU A 140 -13.14 -3.54 11.34
CA LEU A 140 -11.93 -4.28 10.98
C LEU A 140 -11.27 -4.90 12.23
N PRO A 141 -10.62 -6.07 12.11
CA PRO A 141 -9.92 -6.73 13.24
C PRO A 141 -8.55 -6.10 13.54
N ILE A 142 -8.40 -4.80 13.33
CA ILE A 142 -7.19 -4.00 13.52
C ILE A 142 -7.54 -2.68 14.19
N LYS A 143 -6.55 -1.97 14.71
CA LYS A 143 -6.76 -0.63 15.26
C LYS A 143 -6.74 0.41 14.14
N ARG A 144 -7.57 1.44 14.27
CA ARG A 144 -7.65 2.55 13.30
C ARG A 144 -6.28 3.23 13.08
N GLU A 145 -5.45 3.32 14.13
CA GLU A 145 -4.11 3.93 14.07
C GLU A 145 -3.10 3.09 13.28
N GLU A 146 -3.40 1.85 12.99
CA GLU A 146 -2.57 0.96 12.16
C GLU A 146 -2.89 1.11 10.67
N ILE A 147 -3.98 1.80 10.31
CA ILE A 147 -4.34 2.11 8.92
C ILE A 147 -3.44 3.25 8.43
N LEU A 148 -2.67 2.97 7.39
CA LEU A 148 -1.76 3.92 6.78
C LEU A 148 -2.48 4.87 5.85
N GLU A 149 -3.44 4.36 5.08
CA GLU A 149 -4.16 5.14 4.08
C GLU A 149 -5.50 4.51 3.71
N VAL A 150 -6.44 5.37 3.33
CA VAL A 150 -7.71 5.02 2.70
C VAL A 150 -7.66 5.50 1.26
N CYS A 151 -7.71 4.57 0.31
CA CYS A 151 -7.65 4.85 -1.12
C CYS A 151 -9.03 4.73 -1.74
N VAL A 152 -9.56 5.82 -2.27
CA VAL A 152 -10.82 5.81 -3.04
C VAL A 152 -10.47 5.72 -4.52
N ASN A 153 -10.93 4.67 -5.18
CA ASN A 153 -10.83 4.54 -6.63
C ASN A 153 -11.86 5.45 -7.28
N VAL A 154 -11.42 6.26 -8.24
CA VAL A 154 -12.33 7.07 -9.05
C VAL A 154 -12.26 6.49 -10.47
N ALA A 155 -13.37 5.86 -10.90
CA ALA A 155 -13.45 5.18 -12.20
C ALA A 155 -13.64 6.19 -13.34
N GLU A 156 -12.75 7.18 -13.45
CA GLU A 156 -12.86 8.29 -14.38
C GLU A 156 -11.55 8.59 -15.11
N ARG A 157 -11.65 9.31 -16.23
CA ARG A 157 -10.47 9.89 -16.86
C ARG A 157 -9.99 11.06 -16.01
N VAL A 158 -8.81 10.93 -15.43
CA VAL A 158 -8.18 11.95 -14.58
C VAL A 158 -7.14 12.71 -15.39
N ARG A 159 -7.11 14.04 -15.27
CA ARG A 159 -5.93 14.85 -15.62
C ARG A 159 -5.00 14.94 -14.41
N PRO A 160 -3.91 14.13 -14.38
CA PRO A 160 -3.11 14.00 -13.16
C PRO A 160 -2.45 15.30 -12.72
N LEU A 161 -2.14 16.19 -13.68
CA LEU A 161 -1.48 17.48 -13.42
C LEU A 161 -2.44 18.52 -12.84
N GLU A 162 -3.74 18.40 -13.10
CA GLU A 162 -4.78 19.35 -12.67
C GLU A 162 -5.53 18.82 -11.45
N GLY A 163 -5.39 17.52 -11.12
CA GLY A 163 -6.15 16.88 -10.04
C GLY A 163 -7.65 16.81 -10.31
N ARG A 164 -8.08 16.95 -11.59
CA ARG A 164 -9.48 16.95 -12.00
C ARG A 164 -9.86 15.65 -12.68
N ALA A 165 -11.04 15.13 -12.33
CA ALA A 165 -11.67 14.01 -13.03
C ALA A 165 -12.61 14.52 -14.13
N TYR A 166 -12.70 13.80 -15.24
CA TYR A 166 -13.60 14.08 -16.34
C TYR A 166 -14.67 13.00 -16.46
N ASN A 167 -15.88 13.42 -16.28
CA ASN A 167 -17.11 12.90 -16.89
C ASN A 167 -17.17 11.42 -17.27
N MET A 168 -17.51 10.54 -16.31
CA MET A 168 -18.11 9.25 -16.66
C MET A 168 -19.32 8.83 -15.81
N PHE A 169 -19.56 9.44 -14.65
CA PHE A 169 -20.69 9.08 -13.78
C PHE A 169 -21.33 10.31 -13.11
N ASN A 170 -21.65 11.36 -13.85
CA ASN A 170 -22.19 12.62 -13.30
C ASN A 170 -21.29 13.25 -12.22
N PHE A 171 -20.00 12.97 -12.24
CA PHE A 171 -19.02 13.56 -11.35
C PHE A 171 -18.62 14.92 -11.90
N LEU A 172 -19.02 15.95 -11.22
CA LEU A 172 -18.53 17.33 -11.29
C LEU A 172 -18.42 17.90 -12.72
N GLU A 173 -19.50 18.36 -13.27
CA GLU A 173 -19.47 19.64 -13.96
C GLU A 173 -19.19 20.70 -12.90
N GLU A 174 -18.25 21.59 -13.15
CA GLU A 174 -17.63 22.64 -12.34
C GLU A 174 -18.38 23.21 -11.15
#